data_06616db80f08d6e1d576e5c4e24f7a26
#
_entry.id   06616db80f08d6e1d576e5c4e24f7a26
#
_cell.length_a   1.000
_cell.length_b   1.000
_cell.length_c   1.000
_cell.angle_alpha   90.00
_cell.angle_beta   90.00
_cell.angle_gamma   90.00
#
_symmetry.space_group_name_H-M   'P 1'
#
loop_
_entity.id
_entity.type
_entity.pdbx_description
1 polymer ?
#
loop_
_entity_poly.entity_id
_entity_poly.type
_entity_poly.pdbx_seq_one_letter_code
_entity_poly.pdbx_strand_id
1 'polypeptide(L)'
;MYYLRAEASFDAAHFLAHYQGKCSNIHGHHWIVQIRISGSTLQTTTQKRGMLVDFSQLKSDLKRIADELDHTLIYETGTLREATRSALAEDGFAMTEVPFRPTAEHFAEYFYQRMTACGYTVAEATVYEAPNNCASYTGEEQA
;
A
#
# COMPACT_ATOMS: atom_id res chain seq x y z
N MET A 1 19.33 14.84 -9.24
CA MET A 1 18.06 14.23 -8.78
C MET A 1 18.27 13.64 -7.38
N TYR A 2 17.41 13.97 -6.44
CA TYR A 2 17.44 13.42 -5.08
C TYR A 2 16.33 12.40 -4.92
N TYR A 3 16.56 11.37 -4.12
CA TYR A 3 15.57 10.35 -3.79
C TYR A 3 15.50 10.17 -2.28
N LEU A 4 14.29 10.11 -1.74
CA LEU A 4 14.05 9.74 -0.35
C LEU A 4 13.23 8.47 -0.31
N ARG A 5 13.49 7.64 0.68
CA ARG A 5 12.71 6.42 0.92
C ARG A 5 12.13 6.44 2.33
N ALA A 6 10.89 6.04 2.45
CA ALA A 6 10.23 5.79 3.72
C ALA A 6 9.57 4.42 3.68
N GLU A 7 9.34 3.85 4.85
CA GLU A 7 8.76 2.53 5.01
C GLU A 7 7.64 2.56 6.04
N ALA A 8 6.60 1.78 5.79
CA ALA A 8 5.55 1.49 6.75
C ALA A 8 5.14 0.03 6.64
N SER A 9 4.40 -0.49 7.61
CA SER A 9 3.92 -1.86 7.58
C SER A 9 2.46 -1.93 8.03
N PHE A 10 1.79 -3.00 7.64
CA PHE A 10 0.44 -3.33 8.10
C PHE A 10 0.25 -4.83 8.10
N ASP A 11 -0.52 -5.33 9.06
CA ASP A 11 -0.90 -6.74 9.14
C ASP A 11 -2.32 -6.86 8.60
N ALA A 12 -2.51 -7.67 7.57
CA ALA A 12 -3.81 -7.82 6.95
C ALA A 12 -3.98 -9.19 6.34
N ALA A 13 -5.23 -9.67 6.40
CA ALA A 13 -5.64 -10.89 5.72
C ALA A 13 -6.11 -10.56 4.30
N HIS A 14 -5.98 -11.53 3.42
CA HIS A 14 -6.51 -11.49 2.07
C HIS A 14 -6.75 -12.91 1.54
N PHE A 15 -7.30 -12.99 0.37
CA PHE A 15 -7.38 -14.25 -0.39
C PHE A 15 -7.43 -13.93 -1.89
N LEU A 16 -6.99 -14.90 -2.69
CA LEU A 16 -7.04 -14.80 -4.14
C LEU A 16 -8.24 -15.59 -4.65
N ALA A 17 -9.33 -14.90 -4.96
CA ALA A 17 -10.55 -15.52 -5.46
C ALA A 17 -10.27 -16.26 -6.79
N HIS A 18 -10.80 -17.47 -6.92
CA HIS A 18 -10.69 -18.32 -8.10
C HIS A 18 -9.25 -18.79 -8.42
N TYR A 19 -8.34 -18.62 -7.48
CA TYR A 19 -6.97 -19.13 -7.61
C TYR A 19 -6.92 -20.62 -7.27
N GLN A 20 -6.20 -21.40 -8.09
CA GLN A 20 -6.01 -22.83 -7.86
C GLN A 20 -4.77 -23.06 -7.00
N GLY A 21 -4.93 -23.01 -5.68
CA GLY A 21 -3.87 -23.17 -4.72
C GLY A 21 -4.28 -22.67 -3.34
N LYS A 22 -3.39 -22.84 -2.37
CA LYS A 22 -3.68 -22.50 -0.96
C LYS A 22 -3.99 -21.03 -0.75
N CYS A 23 -3.50 -20.14 -1.60
CA CYS A 23 -3.74 -18.70 -1.48
C CYS A 23 -5.18 -18.27 -1.80
N SER A 24 -6.02 -19.19 -2.30
CA SER A 24 -7.46 -18.96 -2.42
C SER A 24 -8.16 -18.91 -1.06
N ASN A 25 -7.53 -19.41 -0.01
CA ASN A 25 -8.04 -19.37 1.35
C ASN A 25 -7.67 -18.04 2.02
N ILE A 26 -8.49 -17.63 2.99
CA ILE A 26 -8.17 -16.46 3.81
C ILE A 26 -6.90 -16.75 4.61
N HIS A 27 -5.92 -15.88 4.49
CA HIS A 27 -4.65 -15.96 5.21
C HIS A 27 -4.06 -14.55 5.37
N GLY A 28 -3.11 -14.39 6.26
CA GLY A 28 -2.55 -13.08 6.61
C GLY A 28 -1.07 -13.00 6.35
N HIS A 29 -0.62 -11.75 6.17
CA HIS A 29 0.79 -11.39 6.04
C HIS A 29 1.11 -10.14 6.84
N HIS A 30 2.38 -10.00 7.18
CA HIS A 30 2.94 -8.74 7.62
C HIS A 30 3.48 -8.02 6.38
N TRP A 31 2.66 -7.12 5.84
CA TRP A 31 2.99 -6.36 4.63
C TRP A 31 3.93 -5.21 4.97
N ILE A 32 4.97 -5.05 4.14
CA ILE A 32 5.89 -3.91 4.26
C ILE A 32 5.81 -3.10 2.98
N VAL A 33 5.63 -1.79 3.13
CA VAL A 33 5.56 -0.85 2.00
C VAL A 33 6.74 0.09 2.07
N GLN A 34 7.48 0.20 0.96
CA GLN A 34 8.53 1.19 0.77
C GLN A 34 8.12 2.15 -0.32
N ILE A 35 8.18 3.45 -0.04
CA ILE A 35 7.94 4.51 -1.02
C ILE A 35 9.25 5.24 -1.27
N ARG A 36 9.61 5.38 -2.55
CA ARG A 36 10.73 6.19 -2.98
C ARG A 36 10.18 7.38 -3.76
N ILE A 37 10.43 8.58 -3.25
CA ILE A 37 10.06 9.84 -3.91
C ILE A 37 11.29 10.49 -4.51
N SER A 38 11.09 11.39 -5.46
CA SER A 38 12.17 12.09 -6.16
C SER A 38 11.91 13.59 -6.24
N GLY A 39 13.00 14.34 -6.47
CA GLY A 39 12.95 15.76 -6.74
C GLY A 39 14.33 16.28 -7.18
N SER A 40 14.34 17.37 -7.91
CA SER A 40 15.57 17.92 -8.50
C SER A 40 16.22 19.00 -7.64
N THR A 41 15.47 19.61 -6.72
CA THR A 41 15.94 20.75 -5.94
C THR A 41 15.59 20.59 -4.47
N LEU A 42 16.49 21.08 -3.61
CA LEU A 42 16.28 21.12 -2.16
C LEU A 42 15.73 22.48 -1.76
N GLN A 43 15.00 22.52 -0.66
CA GLN A 43 14.53 23.77 -0.05
C GLN A 43 15.73 24.58 0.43
N THR A 44 15.67 25.90 0.22
CA THR A 44 16.78 26.82 0.55
C THR A 44 16.52 27.67 1.76
N THR A 45 15.29 27.68 2.26
CA THR A 45 14.85 28.53 3.38
C THR A 45 14.07 27.70 4.40
N THR A 46 13.79 28.30 5.55
CA THR A 46 13.05 27.69 6.67
C THR A 46 13.83 26.58 7.38
N GLN A 47 13.22 25.95 8.36
CA GLN A 47 13.79 24.78 9.03
C GLN A 47 13.98 23.55 8.11
N LYS A 48 13.37 23.58 6.91
CA LYS A 48 13.47 22.51 5.91
C LYS A 48 14.63 22.71 4.94
N ARG A 49 15.46 23.71 5.16
CA ARG A 49 16.61 24.00 4.32
C ARG A 49 17.52 22.76 4.18
N GLY A 50 17.87 22.41 2.97
CA GLY A 50 18.66 21.22 2.65
C GLY A 50 17.84 19.94 2.53
N MET A 51 16.52 20.01 2.66
CA MET A 51 15.61 18.86 2.54
C MET A 51 14.85 18.90 1.21
N LEU A 52 14.56 17.73 0.66
CA LEU A 52 13.59 17.58 -0.41
C LEU A 52 12.17 17.74 0.18
N VAL A 53 11.87 16.93 1.18
CA VAL A 53 10.70 17.01 2.06
C VAL A 53 11.14 16.61 3.47
N ASP A 54 10.31 16.88 4.45
CA ASP A 54 10.54 16.41 5.82
C ASP A 54 10.20 14.93 5.92
N PHE A 55 11.14 14.11 6.41
CA PHE A 55 10.92 12.68 6.61
C PHE A 55 9.73 12.38 7.52
N SER A 56 9.50 13.22 8.54
CA SER A 56 8.36 13.03 9.46
C SER A 56 7.04 13.13 8.72
N GLN A 57 6.91 14.06 7.78
CA GLN A 57 5.71 14.22 6.97
C GLN A 57 5.52 13.05 6.00
N LEU A 58 6.61 12.65 5.32
CA LEU A 58 6.57 11.52 4.40
C LEU A 58 6.16 10.23 5.11
N LYS A 59 6.76 9.95 6.26
CA LYS A 59 6.45 8.77 7.08
C LYS A 59 5.01 8.80 7.61
N SER A 60 4.55 9.98 8.06
CA SER A 60 3.20 10.16 8.59
C SER A 60 2.14 9.90 7.52
N ASP A 61 2.35 10.42 6.31
CA ASP A 61 1.41 10.21 5.20
C ASP A 61 1.36 8.74 4.78
N LEU A 62 2.52 8.09 4.68
CA LEU A 62 2.58 6.67 4.33
C LEU A 62 1.92 5.80 5.42
N LYS A 63 2.23 6.07 6.68
CA LYS A 63 1.66 5.33 7.81
C LYS A 63 0.13 5.46 7.85
N ARG A 64 -0.39 6.65 7.62
CA ARG A 64 -1.84 6.89 7.60
C ARG A 64 -2.55 6.00 6.56
N ILE A 65 -1.96 5.87 5.37
CA ILE A 65 -2.51 5.01 4.31
C ILE A 65 -2.40 3.53 4.72
N ALA A 66 -1.26 3.11 5.24
CA ALA A 66 -1.06 1.74 5.70
C ALA A 66 -2.02 1.38 6.85
N ASP A 67 -2.26 2.31 7.78
CA ASP A 67 -3.16 2.10 8.91
C ASP A 67 -4.62 1.88 8.47
N GLU A 68 -5.03 2.39 7.32
CA GLU A 68 -6.37 2.13 6.76
C GLU A 68 -6.58 0.64 6.44
N LEU A 69 -5.50 -0.08 6.13
CA LEU A 69 -5.52 -1.49 5.78
C LEU A 69 -5.19 -2.42 6.95
N ASP A 70 -4.59 -1.86 8.00
CA ASP A 70 -4.07 -2.63 9.12
C ASP A 70 -5.18 -3.31 9.91
N HIS A 71 -4.97 -4.60 10.21
CA HIS A 71 -5.93 -5.46 10.94
C HIS A 71 -7.30 -5.56 10.25
N THR A 72 -7.32 -5.60 8.92
CA THR A 72 -8.54 -5.83 8.15
C THR A 72 -8.41 -7.05 7.26
N LEU A 73 -9.54 -7.60 6.84
CA LEU A 73 -9.62 -8.53 5.72
C LEU A 73 -9.80 -7.71 4.44
N ILE A 74 -8.80 -7.76 3.57
CA ILE A 74 -8.84 -7.03 2.28
C ILE A 74 -9.36 -8.00 1.22
N TYR A 75 -10.44 -7.62 0.54
CA TYR A 75 -11.05 -8.44 -0.50
C TYR A 75 -11.45 -7.62 -1.71
N GLU A 76 -11.41 -8.27 -2.85
CA GLU A 76 -11.85 -7.67 -4.12
C GLU A 76 -13.37 -7.61 -4.21
N THR A 77 -13.88 -6.48 -4.72
CA THR A 77 -15.31 -6.29 -4.99
C THR A 77 -15.91 -7.49 -5.72
N GLY A 78 -17.03 -8.01 -5.21
CA GLY A 78 -17.77 -9.11 -5.85
C GLY A 78 -17.25 -10.51 -5.56
N THR A 79 -16.22 -10.66 -4.74
CA THR A 79 -15.63 -11.99 -4.43
C THR A 79 -16.17 -12.65 -3.17
N LEU A 80 -16.84 -11.88 -2.30
CA LEU A 80 -17.56 -12.41 -1.14
C LEU A 80 -19.05 -12.30 -1.38
N ARG A 81 -19.79 -13.38 -1.05
CA ARG A 81 -21.25 -13.32 -1.05
C ARG A 81 -21.72 -12.34 0.01
N GLU A 82 -22.84 -11.67 -0.25
CA GLU A 82 -23.40 -10.69 0.69
C GLU A 82 -23.68 -11.32 2.07
N ALA A 83 -24.15 -12.57 2.12
CA ALA A 83 -24.39 -13.27 3.37
C ALA A 83 -23.11 -13.47 4.19
N THR A 84 -21.99 -13.77 3.54
CA THR A 84 -20.67 -13.93 4.19
C THR A 84 -20.17 -12.58 4.70
N ARG A 85 -20.23 -11.55 3.88
CA ARG A 85 -19.80 -10.20 4.24
C ARG A 85 -20.61 -9.66 5.43
N SER A 86 -21.93 -9.82 5.40
CA SER A 86 -22.81 -9.40 6.47
C SER A 86 -22.53 -10.14 7.76
N ALA A 87 -22.32 -11.46 7.71
CA ALA A 87 -22.03 -12.25 8.90
C ALA A 87 -20.71 -11.83 9.56
N LEU A 88 -19.66 -11.60 8.76
CA LEU A 88 -18.38 -11.13 9.28
C LEU A 88 -18.52 -9.73 9.92
N ALA A 89 -19.27 -8.84 9.30
CA ALA A 89 -19.51 -7.49 9.84
C ALA A 89 -20.31 -7.55 11.16
N GLU A 90 -21.32 -8.40 11.23
CA GLU A 90 -22.14 -8.60 12.45
C GLU A 90 -21.30 -9.16 13.59
N ASP A 91 -20.33 -10.02 13.29
CA ASP A 91 -19.40 -10.56 14.30
C ASP A 91 -18.29 -9.55 14.67
N GLY A 92 -18.28 -8.36 14.06
CA GLY A 92 -17.36 -7.29 14.43
C GLY A 92 -16.01 -7.30 13.71
N PHE A 93 -15.87 -8.09 12.65
CA PHE A 93 -14.62 -8.11 11.88
C PHE A 93 -14.52 -6.91 10.93
N ALA A 94 -13.36 -6.25 10.96
CA ALA A 94 -13.07 -5.14 10.04
C ALA A 94 -12.69 -5.68 8.66
N MET A 95 -13.31 -5.12 7.62
CA MET A 95 -13.08 -5.52 6.23
C MET A 95 -12.77 -4.29 5.38
N THR A 96 -11.92 -4.47 4.39
CA THR A 96 -11.60 -3.44 3.40
C THR A 96 -11.89 -4.00 2.01
N GLU A 97 -12.89 -3.42 1.34
CA GLU A 97 -13.19 -3.74 -0.04
C GLU A 97 -12.32 -2.92 -0.98
N VAL A 98 -11.71 -3.56 -1.95
CA VAL A 98 -10.88 -2.90 -2.98
C VAL A 98 -11.37 -3.32 -4.37
N PRO A 99 -11.22 -2.46 -5.39
CA PRO A 99 -11.68 -2.76 -6.76
C PRO A 99 -10.66 -3.57 -7.56
N PHE A 100 -9.72 -4.21 -6.92
CA PHE A 100 -8.66 -5.00 -7.55
C PHE A 100 -8.41 -6.27 -6.73
N ARG A 101 -7.81 -7.27 -7.39
CA ARG A 101 -7.34 -8.46 -6.69
C ARG A 101 -6.20 -8.05 -5.73
N PRO A 102 -6.27 -8.38 -4.43
CA PRO A 102 -5.31 -7.87 -3.45
C PRO A 102 -3.96 -8.60 -3.49
N THR A 103 -3.22 -8.40 -4.55
CA THR A 103 -1.86 -8.90 -4.78
C THR A 103 -0.82 -7.85 -4.41
N ALA A 104 0.43 -8.25 -4.23
CA ALA A 104 1.53 -7.32 -3.97
C ALA A 104 1.68 -6.30 -5.11
N GLU A 105 1.49 -6.72 -6.37
CA GLU A 105 1.54 -5.87 -7.55
C GLU A 105 0.50 -4.76 -7.49
N HIS A 106 -0.75 -5.11 -7.22
CA HIS A 106 -1.83 -4.12 -7.10
C HIS A 106 -1.67 -3.21 -5.89
N PHE A 107 -1.17 -3.73 -4.77
CA PHE A 107 -0.86 -2.87 -3.62
C PHE A 107 0.26 -1.89 -3.93
N ALA A 108 1.29 -2.30 -4.67
CA ALA A 108 2.36 -1.39 -5.08
C ALA A 108 1.80 -0.22 -5.91
N GLU A 109 0.96 -0.52 -6.90
CA GLU A 109 0.26 0.51 -7.68
C GLU A 109 -0.64 1.39 -6.80
N TYR A 110 -1.40 0.78 -5.89
CA TYR A 110 -2.29 1.48 -4.97
C TYR A 110 -1.54 2.50 -4.09
N PHE A 111 -0.45 2.09 -3.46
CA PHE A 111 0.37 2.99 -2.63
C PHE A 111 1.04 4.08 -3.45
N TYR A 112 1.51 3.74 -4.66
CA TYR A 112 2.05 4.72 -5.60
C TYR A 112 1.02 5.82 -5.88
N GLN A 113 -0.20 5.44 -6.23
CA GLN A 113 -1.28 6.38 -6.56
C GLN A 113 -1.69 7.21 -5.33
N ARG A 114 -1.83 6.58 -4.16
CA ARG A 114 -2.21 7.26 -2.92
C ARG A 114 -1.17 8.30 -2.50
N MET A 115 0.11 7.97 -2.59
CA MET A 115 1.20 8.90 -2.26
C MET A 115 1.33 10.01 -3.31
N THR A 116 1.09 9.70 -4.57
CA THR A 116 1.01 10.73 -5.62
C THR A 116 -0.12 11.73 -5.32
N ALA A 117 -1.26 11.25 -4.89
CA ALA A 117 -2.40 12.09 -4.50
C ALA A 117 -2.10 12.96 -3.27
N CYS A 118 -1.16 12.56 -2.41
CA CYS A 118 -0.66 13.39 -1.32
C CYS A 118 0.28 14.52 -1.78
N GLY A 119 0.62 14.58 -3.06
CA GLY A 119 1.46 15.64 -3.64
C GLY A 119 2.92 15.25 -3.85
N TYR A 120 3.31 14.00 -3.57
CA TYR A 120 4.68 13.54 -3.80
C TYR A 120 4.92 13.15 -5.24
N THR A 121 6.15 13.37 -5.72
CA THR A 121 6.63 12.78 -6.98
C THR A 121 7.17 11.40 -6.66
N VAL A 122 6.32 10.40 -6.80
CA VAL A 122 6.68 9.02 -6.46
C VAL A 122 7.50 8.41 -7.60
N ALA A 123 8.71 7.95 -7.28
CA ALA A 123 9.56 7.23 -8.23
C ALA A 123 9.25 5.73 -8.25
N GLU A 124 8.95 5.17 -7.07
CA GLU A 124 8.70 3.74 -6.94
C GLU A 124 7.95 3.45 -5.65
N ALA A 125 6.99 2.53 -5.72
CA ALA A 125 6.40 1.89 -4.55
C ALA A 125 6.73 0.40 -4.60
N THR A 126 7.20 -0.16 -3.49
CA THR A 126 7.51 -1.58 -3.34
C THR A 126 6.73 -2.15 -2.19
N VAL A 127 6.04 -3.26 -2.42
CA VAL A 127 5.25 -3.95 -1.40
C VAL A 127 5.76 -5.37 -1.22
N TYR A 128 6.16 -5.69 0.00
CA TYR A 128 6.58 -7.01 0.43
C TYR A 128 5.38 -7.75 1.01
N GLU A 129 5.00 -8.86 0.41
CA GLU A 129 4.03 -9.80 0.98
C GLU A 129 4.68 -10.65 2.07
N ALA A 130 5.93 -11.03 1.85
CA ALA A 130 6.78 -11.79 2.76
C ALA A 130 8.22 -11.29 2.62
N PRO A 131 9.15 -11.64 3.54
CA PRO A 131 10.52 -11.13 3.49
C PRO A 131 11.26 -11.36 2.16
N ASN A 132 10.89 -12.40 1.42
CA ASN A 132 11.55 -12.78 0.17
C ASN A 132 10.69 -12.55 -1.08
N ASN A 133 9.49 -11.98 -0.95
CA ASN A 133 8.57 -11.75 -2.06
C ASN A 133 8.10 -10.30 -2.07
N CYS A 134 8.38 -9.57 -3.12
CA CYS A 134 7.90 -8.21 -3.27
C CYS A 134 7.58 -7.89 -4.73
N ALA A 135 6.78 -6.85 -4.91
CA ALA A 135 6.49 -6.26 -6.20
C ALA A 135 6.72 -4.76 -6.14
N SER A 136 7.15 -4.19 -7.25
CA SER A 136 7.35 -2.75 -7.38
C SER A 136 6.54 -2.19 -8.53
N TYR A 137 6.11 -0.94 -8.36
CA TYR A 137 5.43 -0.17 -9.40
C TYR A 137 6.09 1.20 -9.53
N THR A 138 6.45 1.58 -10.76
CA THR A 138 7.18 2.82 -11.04
C THR A 138 6.38 3.83 -11.88
N GLY A 139 5.11 3.56 -12.11
CA GLY A 139 4.25 4.31 -13.00
C GLY A 139 4.15 3.65 -14.39
N GLU A 140 3.34 4.23 -15.24
CA GLU A 140 3.21 3.74 -16.61
C GLU A 140 4.45 4.14 -17.41
N GLU A 141 4.95 3.24 -18.25
CA GLU A 141 5.98 3.59 -19.24
C GLU A 141 5.41 4.66 -20.17
N GLN A 142 6.11 5.76 -20.30
CA GLN A 142 5.78 6.75 -21.32
C GLN A 142 6.18 6.17 -22.67
N ALA A 143 5.18 5.97 -23.52
CA ALA A 143 5.40 5.52 -24.90
C ALA A 143 6.17 6.56 -25.71
#